data_37ab12b8aab30e9896837d3bc6d6f155
#
_entry.id   37ab12b8aab30e9896837d3bc6d6f155
#
_cell.length_a   1.000
_cell.length_b   1.000
_cell.length_c   1.000
_cell.angle_alpha   90.00
_cell.angle_beta   90.00
_cell.angle_gamma   90.00
#
_symmetry.space_group_name_H-M   'P 1'
#
loop_
_entity.id
_entity.type
_entity.pdbx_description
1 polymer ?
#
loop_
_entity_poly.entity_id
_entity_poly.type
_entity_poly.pdbx_seq_one_letter_code
_entity_poly.pdbx_strand_id
1 'polypeptide(L)'
;MKFAPGGWKYAIVPLLAAPFALLYSVTISVVALAVGVGTLAFFRDPERTPPPTGVVSPADGTVSVLREEGDRIRLGVFMNVWHVHVVRAPIEASVTDVEHVSGANRPAFSKESDRNERVHVRLETDSKTWQPADESTSGSSSDARESASDAEVTLIAGAFARRIHPYVEANDELERGDRLGHIAFGSRVDLLFPPSVDREDVVVSVGDSMTAGETVVLETDAATFDIETADLE
;
A
#
# COMPACT_ATOMS: atom_id res chain seq x y z
N MET A 1 -2.87 -12.15 15.15
CA MET A 1 -1.85 -11.23 14.61
C MET A 1 -0.96 -12.05 13.69
N LYS A 2 -0.88 -11.71 12.42
CA LYS A 2 -0.02 -12.37 11.44
C LYS A 2 1.31 -11.61 11.30
N PHE A 3 2.26 -12.19 10.61
CA PHE A 3 3.54 -11.54 10.29
C PHE A 3 3.78 -11.62 8.79
N ALA A 4 4.43 -10.59 8.24
CA ALA A 4 4.83 -10.58 6.83
C ALA A 4 5.70 -11.80 6.51
N PRO A 5 5.50 -12.45 5.35
CA PRO A 5 6.24 -13.64 4.94
C PRO A 5 7.76 -13.44 5.02
N GLY A 6 8.44 -14.38 5.66
CA GLY A 6 9.90 -14.31 5.84
C GLY A 6 10.40 -13.38 6.95
N GLY A 7 9.57 -12.54 7.56
CA GLY A 7 9.98 -11.61 8.63
C GLY A 7 10.55 -12.31 9.87
N TRP A 8 10.00 -13.49 10.21
CA TRP A 8 10.47 -14.29 11.34
C TRP A 8 11.95 -14.71 11.21
N LYS A 9 12.47 -14.87 9.97
CA LYS A 9 13.88 -15.26 9.73
C LYS A 9 14.87 -14.23 10.27
N TYR A 10 14.50 -12.96 10.26
CA TYR A 10 15.33 -11.87 10.78
C TYR A 10 15.25 -11.79 12.32
N ALA A 11 14.13 -12.18 12.91
CA ALA A 11 13.93 -12.14 14.36
C ALA A 11 14.52 -13.34 15.09
N ILE A 12 14.54 -14.52 14.46
CA ILE A 12 14.94 -15.78 15.11
C ILE A 12 16.39 -15.76 15.58
N VAL A 13 17.30 -15.15 14.83
CA VAL A 13 18.73 -15.11 15.18
C VAL A 13 18.97 -14.36 16.48
N PRO A 14 18.55 -13.07 16.64
CA PRO A 14 18.74 -12.36 17.88
C PRO A 14 17.94 -12.96 19.05
N LEU A 15 16.75 -13.52 18.82
CA LEU A 15 15.96 -14.18 19.86
C LEU A 15 16.64 -15.44 20.39
N LEU A 16 17.19 -16.28 19.52
CA LEU A 16 17.93 -17.49 19.94
C LEU A 16 19.29 -17.15 20.55
N ALA A 17 19.92 -16.06 20.12
CA ALA A 17 21.21 -15.62 20.66
C ALA A 17 21.06 -15.03 22.08
N ALA A 18 19.92 -14.45 22.45
CA ALA A 18 19.70 -13.78 23.71
C ALA A 18 20.00 -14.64 24.96
N PRO A 19 19.50 -15.89 25.10
CA PRO A 19 19.82 -16.73 26.26
C PRO A 19 21.31 -17.11 26.34
N PHE A 20 21.99 -17.29 25.22
CA PHE A 20 23.43 -17.56 25.21
C PHE A 20 24.24 -16.31 25.56
N ALA A 21 23.82 -15.14 25.11
CA ALA A 21 24.44 -13.87 25.44
C ALA A 21 24.39 -13.58 26.95
N LEU A 22 23.41 -14.13 27.67
CA LEU A 22 23.30 -14.00 29.13
C LEU A 22 24.49 -14.60 29.87
N LEU A 23 25.15 -15.61 29.31
CA LEU A 23 26.36 -16.22 29.87
C LEU A 23 27.56 -15.26 29.89
N TYR A 24 27.52 -14.23 29.05
CA TYR A 24 28.59 -13.24 28.90
C TYR A 24 28.20 -11.90 29.53
N SER A 25 26.96 -11.43 29.30
CA SER A 25 26.50 -10.16 29.82
C SER A 25 24.98 -10.04 29.76
N VAL A 26 24.39 -9.62 30.86
CA VAL A 26 22.95 -9.29 30.94
C VAL A 26 22.59 -8.20 29.92
N THR A 27 23.43 -7.19 29.77
CA THR A 27 23.19 -6.09 28.81
C THR A 27 23.11 -6.59 27.39
N ILE A 28 24.04 -7.44 26.95
CA ILE A 28 24.05 -8.01 25.57
C ILE A 28 22.80 -8.86 25.37
N SER A 29 22.40 -9.66 26.34
CA SER A 29 21.18 -10.47 26.28
C SER A 29 19.93 -9.62 26.12
N VAL A 30 19.79 -8.55 26.92
CA VAL A 30 18.64 -7.62 26.83
C VAL A 30 18.61 -6.91 25.48
N VAL A 31 19.76 -6.47 24.95
CA VAL A 31 19.84 -5.85 23.62
C VAL A 31 19.43 -6.85 22.53
N ALA A 32 19.93 -8.08 22.57
CA ALA A 32 19.57 -9.11 21.59
C ALA A 32 18.06 -9.42 21.63
N LEU A 33 17.48 -9.52 22.83
CA LEU A 33 16.05 -9.72 23.01
C LEU A 33 15.24 -8.54 22.43
N ALA A 34 15.65 -7.30 22.76
CA ALA A 34 14.99 -6.09 22.27
C ALA A 34 15.04 -6.00 20.74
N VAL A 35 16.18 -6.33 20.12
CA VAL A 35 16.31 -6.39 18.65
C VAL A 35 15.39 -7.46 18.07
N GLY A 36 15.33 -8.65 18.65
CA GLY A 36 14.46 -9.73 18.18
C GLY A 36 12.98 -9.37 18.26
N VAL A 37 12.53 -8.84 19.40
CA VAL A 37 11.14 -8.39 19.60
C VAL A 37 10.82 -7.19 18.69
N GLY A 38 11.73 -6.23 18.58
CA GLY A 38 11.56 -5.08 17.67
C GLY A 38 11.43 -5.52 16.20
N THR A 39 12.19 -6.53 15.79
CA THR A 39 12.07 -7.10 14.44
C THR A 39 10.71 -7.76 14.23
N LEU A 40 10.21 -8.53 15.20
CA LEU A 40 8.85 -9.10 15.10
C LEU A 40 7.78 -7.99 15.04
N ALA A 41 7.92 -6.95 15.85
CA ALA A 41 7.01 -5.81 15.83
C ALA A 41 7.03 -5.08 14.47
N PHE A 42 8.20 -4.96 13.85
CA PHE A 42 8.36 -4.37 12.53
C PHE A 42 7.61 -5.17 11.43
N PHE A 43 7.76 -6.49 11.44
CA PHE A 43 7.12 -7.37 10.45
C PHE A 43 5.68 -7.78 10.82
N ARG A 44 5.05 -7.09 11.78
CA ARG A 44 3.65 -7.36 12.11
C ARG A 44 2.72 -7.09 10.93
N ASP A 45 1.71 -7.91 10.80
CA ASP A 45 0.64 -7.80 9.80
C ASP A 45 -0.70 -7.91 10.52
N PRO A 46 -1.27 -6.79 10.97
CA PRO A 46 -2.58 -6.78 11.61
C PRO A 46 -3.69 -7.09 10.61
N GLU A 47 -4.77 -7.69 11.09
CA GLU A 47 -6.00 -7.74 10.31
C GLU A 47 -6.56 -6.33 10.15
N ARG A 48 -7.12 -6.05 8.98
CA ARG A 48 -7.73 -4.77 8.63
C ARG A 48 -9.16 -5.01 8.17
N THR A 49 -10.01 -4.05 8.44
CA THR A 49 -11.41 -4.07 8.00
C THR A 49 -11.63 -2.88 7.09
N PRO A 50 -11.55 -3.07 5.77
CA PRO A 50 -11.81 -1.98 4.83
C PRO A 50 -13.22 -1.42 5.00
N PRO A 51 -13.43 -0.11 4.80
CA PRO A 51 -14.76 0.48 4.75
C PRO A 51 -15.55 -0.09 3.56
N PRO A 52 -16.88 -0.05 3.59
CA PRO A 52 -17.71 -0.63 2.53
C PRO A 52 -17.55 0.07 1.19
N THR A 53 -17.14 1.35 1.19
CA THR A 53 -17.01 2.19 -0.01
C THR A 53 -15.71 2.98 0.02
N GLY A 54 -15.36 3.62 -1.09
CA GLY A 54 -14.19 4.47 -1.23
C GLY A 54 -12.90 3.74 -1.56
N VAL A 55 -11.94 4.48 -2.06
CA VAL A 55 -10.55 4.04 -2.27
C VAL A 55 -9.79 4.22 -0.96
N VAL A 56 -9.08 3.18 -0.52
CA VAL A 56 -8.35 3.22 0.76
C VAL A 56 -6.85 3.42 0.57
N SER A 57 -6.20 3.95 1.60
CA SER A 57 -4.74 4.08 1.61
C SER A 57 -4.05 2.73 1.42
N PRO A 58 -3.08 2.62 0.50
CA PRO A 58 -2.32 1.39 0.31
C PRO A 58 -1.29 1.11 1.42
N ALA A 59 -0.98 2.10 2.26
CA ALA A 59 0.08 1.98 3.26
C ALA A 59 -0.26 2.67 4.58
N ASP A 60 0.31 2.15 5.69
CA ASP A 60 0.40 2.88 6.95
C ASP A 60 1.46 3.97 6.82
N GLY A 61 1.17 5.18 7.30
CA GLY A 61 2.20 6.22 7.26
C GLY A 61 1.67 7.62 7.36
N THR A 62 2.40 8.52 6.74
CA THR A 62 2.03 9.93 6.64
C THR A 62 2.08 10.36 5.17
N VAL A 63 1.07 11.09 4.71
CA VAL A 63 1.07 11.64 3.36
C VAL A 63 2.25 12.60 3.21
N SER A 64 3.18 12.24 2.35
CA SER A 64 4.40 13.03 2.07
C SER A 64 4.40 13.70 0.70
N VAL A 65 3.60 13.15 -0.22
CA VAL A 65 3.44 13.66 -1.58
C VAL A 65 1.96 13.66 -1.93
N LEU A 66 1.48 14.76 -2.48
CA LEU A 66 0.17 14.87 -3.11
C LEU A 66 0.28 15.93 -4.19
N ARG A 67 0.38 15.48 -5.44
CA ARG A 67 0.63 16.36 -6.58
C ARG A 67 0.03 15.82 -7.87
N GLU A 68 -0.20 16.73 -8.79
CA GLU A 68 -0.48 16.39 -10.19
C GLU A 68 0.78 15.87 -10.87
N GLU A 69 0.63 14.85 -11.68
CA GLU A 69 1.67 14.26 -12.50
C GLU A 69 1.11 13.96 -13.91
N GLY A 70 1.28 14.92 -14.82
CA GLY A 70 0.58 14.92 -16.09
C GLY A 70 -0.92 15.17 -15.90
N ASP A 71 -1.73 14.23 -16.33
CA ASP A 71 -3.20 14.20 -16.20
C ASP A 71 -3.68 13.32 -15.02
N ARG A 72 -2.76 12.94 -14.12
CA ARG A 72 -3.02 12.01 -13.01
C ARG A 72 -2.63 12.64 -11.67
N ILE A 73 -3.20 12.13 -10.60
CA ILE A 73 -2.85 12.53 -9.22
C ILE A 73 -1.95 11.46 -8.60
N ARG A 74 -0.85 11.87 -8.00
CA ARG A 74 0.03 11.02 -7.21
C ARG A 74 -0.13 11.31 -5.72
N LEU A 75 -0.50 10.27 -4.96
CA LEU A 75 -0.51 10.24 -3.49
C LEU A 75 0.66 9.39 -3.00
N GLY A 76 1.60 9.98 -2.27
CA GLY A 76 2.73 9.26 -1.68
C GLY A 76 2.64 9.20 -0.16
N VAL A 77 2.67 7.99 0.39
CA VAL A 77 2.63 7.71 1.82
C VAL A 77 4.01 7.26 2.30
N PHE A 78 4.64 8.05 3.17
CA PHE A 78 5.93 7.74 3.79
C PHE A 78 5.72 6.86 5.02
N MET A 79 6.42 5.73 5.08
CA MET A 79 6.42 4.79 6.20
C MET A 79 7.72 4.89 6.98
N ASN A 80 7.64 5.27 8.25
CA ASN A 80 8.77 5.17 9.17
C ASN A 80 8.83 3.78 9.83
N VAL A 81 9.89 3.49 10.59
CA VAL A 81 10.13 2.17 11.20
C VAL A 81 9.04 1.68 12.17
N TRP A 82 8.17 2.56 12.65
CA TRP A 82 7.09 2.24 13.58
C TRP A 82 5.80 1.81 12.88
N HIS A 83 5.64 2.15 11.60
CA HIS A 83 4.46 1.82 10.81
C HIS A 83 4.47 0.34 10.41
N VAL A 84 3.31 -0.17 10.03
CA VAL A 84 3.19 -1.49 9.38
C VAL A 84 3.71 -1.36 7.95
N HIS A 85 4.56 -2.29 7.52
CA HIS A 85 5.18 -2.25 6.20
C HIS A 85 4.53 -3.21 5.18
N VAL A 86 3.34 -3.70 5.49
CA VAL A 86 2.51 -4.45 4.55
C VAL A 86 1.68 -3.46 3.74
N VAL A 87 1.82 -3.54 2.43
CA VAL A 87 1.10 -2.72 1.45
C VAL A 87 -0.17 -3.45 1.03
N ARG A 88 -1.26 -2.71 0.86
CA ARG A 88 -2.58 -3.27 0.59
C ARG A 88 -3.20 -2.70 -0.66
N ALA A 89 -4.09 -3.47 -1.29
CA ALA A 89 -4.88 -3.04 -2.43
C ALA A 89 -5.80 -1.87 -2.03
N PRO A 90 -5.72 -0.73 -2.73
CA PRO A 90 -6.54 0.43 -2.41
C PRO A 90 -8.00 0.24 -2.79
N ILE A 91 -8.27 -0.68 -3.70
CA ILE A 91 -9.57 -0.91 -4.33
C ILE A 91 -9.63 -2.36 -4.80
N GLU A 92 -10.83 -2.87 -5.08
CA GLU A 92 -11.02 -4.13 -5.81
C GLU A 92 -10.57 -3.96 -7.26
N ALA A 93 -9.67 -4.84 -7.73
CA ALA A 93 -9.05 -4.72 -9.04
C ALA A 93 -8.38 -6.02 -9.48
N SER A 94 -8.18 -6.17 -10.80
CA SER A 94 -7.29 -7.18 -11.38
C SER A 94 -5.87 -6.61 -11.52
N VAL A 95 -4.86 -7.41 -11.24
CA VAL A 95 -3.45 -7.05 -11.46
C VAL A 95 -3.11 -7.27 -12.93
N THR A 96 -2.80 -6.21 -13.66
CA THR A 96 -2.42 -6.33 -15.08
C THR A 96 -0.94 -6.58 -15.27
N ASP A 97 -0.10 -5.99 -14.41
CA ASP A 97 1.36 -6.13 -14.51
C ASP A 97 2.04 -5.89 -13.16
N VAL A 98 3.17 -6.58 -12.95
CA VAL A 98 4.06 -6.39 -11.79
C VAL A 98 5.49 -6.22 -12.30
N GLU A 99 5.97 -4.99 -12.31
CA GLU A 99 7.30 -4.64 -12.82
C GLU A 99 8.27 -4.30 -11.69
N HIS A 100 9.40 -5.00 -11.64
CA HIS A 100 10.48 -4.73 -10.68
C HIS A 100 11.59 -3.92 -11.34
N VAL A 101 11.81 -2.70 -10.87
CA VAL A 101 12.85 -1.79 -11.36
C VAL A 101 13.95 -1.67 -10.32
N SER A 102 15.12 -2.19 -10.65
CA SER A 102 16.33 -2.03 -9.82
C SER A 102 16.76 -0.57 -9.74
N GLY A 103 17.21 -0.12 -8.57
CA GLY A 103 17.56 1.28 -8.39
C GLY A 103 18.55 1.54 -7.26
N ALA A 104 18.67 2.82 -6.88
CA ALA A 104 19.50 3.29 -5.78
C ALA A 104 18.84 2.99 -4.42
N ASN A 105 19.60 3.23 -3.33
CA ASN A 105 19.12 3.15 -1.96
C ASN A 105 19.23 4.53 -1.30
N ARG A 106 18.38 5.48 -1.70
CA ARG A 106 18.31 6.82 -1.12
C ARG A 106 17.23 6.86 -0.02
N PRO A 107 17.31 7.81 0.94
CA PRO A 107 16.23 7.98 1.92
C PRO A 107 14.87 8.17 1.23
N ALA A 108 13.85 7.45 1.66
CA ALA A 108 12.52 7.46 1.02
C ALA A 108 11.79 8.82 1.09
N PHE A 109 12.18 9.70 2.01
CA PHE A 109 11.69 11.09 2.11
C PHE A 109 12.46 12.08 1.19
N SER A 110 13.52 11.64 0.52
CA SER A 110 14.31 12.48 -0.40
C SER A 110 13.58 12.64 -1.73
N LYS A 111 13.74 13.82 -2.37
CA LYS A 111 13.28 14.04 -3.76
C LYS A 111 13.96 13.10 -4.77
N GLU A 112 15.09 12.50 -4.40
CA GLU A 112 15.82 11.54 -5.22
C GLU A 112 15.35 10.09 -5.03
N SER A 113 14.35 9.84 -4.17
CA SER A 113 13.77 8.51 -3.92
C SER A 113 13.12 7.90 -5.17
N ASP A 114 12.76 8.71 -6.15
CA ASP A 114 12.23 8.27 -7.44
C ASP A 114 13.26 7.46 -8.28
N ARG A 115 14.52 7.40 -7.84
CA ARG A 115 15.60 6.56 -8.43
C ARG A 115 15.86 5.27 -7.63
N ASN A 116 15.11 5.04 -6.54
CA ASN A 116 15.28 3.87 -5.70
C ASN A 116 14.73 2.61 -6.37
N GLU A 117 15.16 1.45 -5.85
CA GLU A 117 14.52 0.16 -6.16
C GLU A 117 13.02 0.26 -5.89
N ARG A 118 12.21 -0.19 -6.83
CA ARG A 118 10.76 -0.10 -6.78
C ARG A 118 10.09 -1.26 -7.49
N VAL A 119 8.85 -1.52 -7.07
CA VAL A 119 7.94 -2.44 -7.75
C VAL A 119 6.69 -1.67 -8.11
N HIS A 120 6.35 -1.68 -9.38
CA HIS A 120 5.10 -1.14 -9.89
C HIS A 120 4.09 -2.27 -9.98
N VAL A 121 2.93 -2.09 -9.37
CA VAL A 121 1.78 -2.96 -9.49
C VAL A 121 0.69 -2.18 -10.20
N ARG A 122 0.40 -2.55 -11.44
CA ARG A 122 -0.67 -1.94 -12.24
C ARG A 122 -1.97 -2.65 -11.96
N LEU A 123 -3.01 -1.86 -11.71
CA LEU A 123 -4.31 -2.32 -11.30
C LEU A 123 -5.34 -1.84 -12.31
N GLU A 124 -6.15 -2.76 -12.82
CA GLU A 124 -7.30 -2.47 -13.66
C GLU A 124 -8.58 -2.75 -12.90
N THR A 125 -9.52 -1.82 -12.92
CA THR A 125 -10.85 -1.98 -12.32
C THR A 125 -11.93 -1.32 -13.17
N ASP A 126 -13.18 -1.54 -12.85
CA ASP A 126 -14.30 -0.88 -13.55
C ASP A 126 -14.16 0.66 -13.38
N SER A 127 -14.27 1.37 -14.49
CA SER A 127 -14.18 2.84 -14.53
C SER A 127 -15.15 3.53 -13.57
N LYS A 128 -16.30 2.91 -13.30
CA LYS A 128 -17.30 3.41 -12.34
C LYS A 128 -16.77 3.45 -10.89
N THR A 129 -15.82 2.59 -10.56
CA THR A 129 -15.27 2.46 -9.21
C THR A 129 -14.42 3.66 -8.81
N TRP A 130 -13.94 4.45 -9.78
CA TRP A 130 -13.17 5.69 -9.55
C TRP A 130 -14.00 6.96 -9.60
N GLN A 131 -15.32 6.88 -9.82
CA GLN A 131 -16.17 8.06 -9.89
C GLN A 131 -16.47 8.58 -8.48
N PRO A 132 -16.26 9.90 -8.22
CA PRO A 132 -16.65 10.52 -6.97
C PRO A 132 -18.16 10.41 -6.74
N ALA A 133 -18.57 10.31 -5.46
CA ALA A 133 -19.95 10.13 -5.04
C ALA A 133 -20.92 11.23 -5.53
N ASP A 134 -20.41 12.42 -5.87
CA ASP A 134 -21.23 13.59 -6.26
C ASP A 134 -21.51 13.70 -7.77
N GLU A 135 -20.90 12.87 -8.64
CA GLU A 135 -21.02 13.01 -10.11
C GLU A 135 -22.12 12.15 -10.77
N SER A 136 -23.05 11.57 -10.05
CA SER A 136 -24.10 10.69 -10.61
C SER A 136 -25.10 11.40 -11.54
N THR A 137 -24.89 12.67 -11.95
CA THR A 137 -25.90 13.44 -12.73
C THR A 137 -25.36 14.29 -13.86
N SER A 138 -24.34 13.93 -14.62
CA SER A 138 -24.15 14.64 -15.90
C SER A 138 -23.60 13.73 -16.99
N GLY A 139 -24.45 13.55 -17.98
CA GLY A 139 -24.24 12.66 -19.09
C GLY A 139 -23.13 13.06 -20.04
N SER A 140 -22.67 12.01 -20.74
CA SER A 140 -22.03 12.00 -22.06
C SER A 140 -20.67 12.64 -22.26
N SER A 141 -19.65 11.84 -22.02
CA SER A 141 -18.53 11.74 -22.96
C SER A 141 -17.88 10.36 -22.79
N SER A 142 -18.57 9.34 -23.29
CA SER A 142 -18.27 7.91 -23.04
C SER A 142 -17.03 7.37 -23.76
N ASP A 143 -16.49 8.03 -24.77
CA ASP A 143 -15.55 7.36 -25.68
C ASP A 143 -14.06 7.60 -25.35
N ALA A 144 -13.72 8.56 -24.50
CA ALA A 144 -12.31 8.84 -24.16
C ALA A 144 -11.92 8.43 -22.73
N ARG A 145 -12.88 8.26 -21.82
CA ARG A 145 -12.65 7.90 -20.41
C ARG A 145 -12.73 6.38 -20.16
N GLU A 146 -13.31 5.62 -21.05
CA GLU A 146 -13.48 4.17 -20.93
C GLU A 146 -12.15 3.38 -21.03
N SER A 147 -11.06 4.03 -21.48
CA SER A 147 -9.75 3.43 -21.69
C SER A 147 -8.73 3.67 -20.56
N ALA A 148 -9.10 4.30 -19.46
CA ALA A 148 -8.15 4.77 -18.45
C ALA A 148 -8.62 4.49 -17.02
N SER A 149 -9.04 3.26 -16.75
CA SER A 149 -9.36 2.77 -15.39
C SER A 149 -8.13 2.28 -14.62
N ASP A 150 -6.94 2.42 -15.22
CA ASP A 150 -5.70 1.89 -14.67
C ASP A 150 -5.13 2.78 -13.57
N ALA A 151 -5.04 2.25 -12.37
CA ALA A 151 -4.26 2.82 -11.27
C ALA A 151 -2.92 2.09 -11.13
N GLU A 152 -1.98 2.71 -10.44
CA GLU A 152 -0.70 2.09 -10.16
C GLU A 152 -0.33 2.27 -8.69
N VAL A 153 0.02 1.17 -8.02
CA VAL A 153 0.63 1.20 -6.69
C VAL A 153 2.12 0.92 -6.84
N THR A 154 2.95 1.90 -6.48
CA THR A 154 4.41 1.77 -6.54
C THR A 154 4.97 1.59 -5.14
N LEU A 155 5.59 0.44 -4.87
CA LEU A 155 6.34 0.16 -3.67
C LEU A 155 7.78 0.66 -3.85
N ILE A 156 8.25 1.59 -3.03
CA ILE A 156 9.56 2.25 -3.16
C ILE A 156 10.41 1.96 -1.94
N ALA A 157 11.58 1.33 -2.15
CA ALA A 157 12.53 1.06 -1.10
C ALA A 157 13.21 2.34 -0.60
N GLY A 158 13.45 2.43 0.71
CA GLY A 158 14.24 3.50 1.32
C GLY A 158 15.73 3.15 1.47
N ALA A 159 16.48 4.01 2.17
CA ALA A 159 17.94 3.87 2.33
C ALA A 159 18.38 2.55 3.01
N PHE A 160 17.55 2.01 3.88
CA PHE A 160 17.81 0.76 4.60
C PHE A 160 17.07 -0.42 4.02
N ALA A 161 16.05 -0.18 3.20
CA ALA A 161 15.29 -1.19 2.51
C ALA A 161 16.12 -1.75 1.34
N ARG A 162 16.34 -3.05 1.35
CA ARG A 162 17.07 -3.73 0.28
C ARG A 162 16.21 -4.72 -0.49
N ARG A 163 14.95 -4.89 -0.07
CA ARG A 163 14.06 -5.87 -0.70
C ARG A 163 12.61 -5.44 -0.59
N ILE A 164 11.98 -5.37 -1.72
CA ILE A 164 10.54 -5.31 -1.88
C ILE A 164 10.07 -6.72 -2.20
N HIS A 165 9.04 -7.18 -1.49
CA HIS A 165 8.47 -8.50 -1.70
C HIS A 165 7.02 -8.35 -2.15
N PRO A 166 6.74 -8.33 -3.47
CA PRO A 166 5.37 -8.43 -3.96
C PRO A 166 4.79 -9.80 -3.60
N TYR A 167 3.49 -9.86 -3.34
CA TYR A 167 2.74 -11.09 -3.06
C TYR A 167 1.80 -11.44 -4.22
N VAL A 168 1.75 -10.57 -5.20
CA VAL A 168 0.83 -10.65 -6.33
C VAL A 168 1.58 -10.82 -7.63
N GLU A 169 0.92 -11.45 -8.59
CA GLU A 169 1.38 -11.65 -9.95
C GLU A 169 0.32 -11.13 -10.94
N ALA A 170 0.70 -10.99 -12.21
CA ALA A 170 -0.25 -10.57 -13.24
C ALA A 170 -1.42 -11.57 -13.37
N ASN A 171 -2.63 -11.06 -13.51
CA ASN A 171 -3.92 -11.73 -13.51
C ASN A 171 -4.45 -12.19 -12.14
N ASP A 172 -3.84 -11.77 -11.03
CA ASP A 172 -4.44 -11.95 -9.71
C ASP A 172 -5.64 -11.01 -9.55
N GLU A 173 -6.72 -11.51 -8.95
CA GLU A 173 -7.89 -10.75 -8.54
C GLU A 173 -7.72 -10.34 -7.08
N LEU A 174 -7.98 -9.06 -6.78
CA LEU A 174 -7.79 -8.48 -5.47
C LEU A 174 -9.07 -7.89 -4.93
N GLU A 175 -9.37 -8.16 -3.69
CA GLU A 175 -10.35 -7.40 -2.92
C GLU A 175 -9.70 -6.16 -2.30
N ARG A 176 -10.49 -5.15 -2.00
CA ARG A 176 -10.04 -3.97 -1.26
C ARG A 176 -9.42 -4.37 0.08
N GLY A 177 -8.20 -3.91 0.36
CA GLY A 177 -7.47 -4.24 1.57
C GLY A 177 -6.64 -5.53 1.50
N ASP A 178 -6.67 -6.26 0.40
CA ASP A 178 -5.79 -7.40 0.17
C ASP A 178 -4.32 -7.01 0.16
N ARG A 179 -3.46 -7.97 0.46
CA ARG A 179 -2.02 -7.75 0.60
C ARG A 179 -1.33 -7.73 -0.75
N LEU A 180 -0.79 -6.59 -1.16
CA LEU A 180 0.02 -6.45 -2.38
C LEU A 180 1.46 -6.87 -2.18
N GLY A 181 2.00 -6.69 -0.97
CA GLY A 181 3.41 -6.98 -0.69
C GLY A 181 3.88 -6.36 0.61
N HIS A 182 5.19 -6.44 0.87
CA HIS A 182 5.82 -5.70 1.97
C HIS A 182 7.19 -5.15 1.58
N ILE A 183 7.61 -4.09 2.28
CA ILE A 183 8.91 -3.45 2.11
C ILE A 183 9.67 -3.54 3.43
N ALA A 184 10.92 -4.06 3.42
CA ALA A 184 11.73 -4.13 4.62
C ALA A 184 12.48 -2.81 4.86
N PHE A 185 12.26 -2.16 6.01
CA PHE A 185 12.99 -1.02 6.56
C PHE A 185 12.92 0.31 5.79
N GLY A 186 11.98 1.18 6.17
CA GLY A 186 11.87 2.58 5.72
C GLY A 186 11.54 2.71 4.24
N SER A 187 10.36 3.20 3.91
CA SER A 187 9.84 3.10 2.55
C SER A 187 8.81 4.18 2.26
N ARG A 188 8.43 4.27 1.00
CA ARG A 188 7.29 5.06 0.52
C ARG A 188 6.44 4.19 -0.39
N VAL A 189 5.15 4.36 -0.33
CA VAL A 189 4.22 3.79 -1.29
C VAL A 189 3.52 4.93 -1.99
N ASP A 190 3.53 4.89 -3.32
CA ASP A 190 2.82 5.86 -4.14
C ASP A 190 1.60 5.17 -4.75
N LEU A 191 0.46 5.85 -4.70
CA LEU A 191 -0.74 5.53 -5.46
C LEU A 191 -0.88 6.59 -6.55
N LEU A 192 -0.85 6.17 -7.80
CA LEU A 192 -1.11 6.99 -8.97
C LEU A 192 -2.54 6.69 -9.43
N PHE A 193 -3.43 7.65 -9.22
CA PHE A 193 -4.84 7.55 -9.61
C PHE A 193 -4.99 7.56 -11.14
N PRO A 194 -6.07 7.01 -11.69
CA PRO A 194 -6.39 7.15 -13.11
C PRO A 194 -6.71 8.62 -13.47
N PRO A 195 -6.66 9.00 -14.77
CA PRO A 195 -6.94 10.36 -15.22
C PRO A 195 -8.37 10.85 -14.93
N SER A 196 -9.28 9.95 -14.57
CA SER A 196 -10.66 10.29 -14.19
C SER A 196 -10.80 10.91 -12.81
N VAL A 197 -9.73 10.89 -11.99
CA VAL A 197 -9.73 11.41 -10.60
C VAL A 197 -9.03 12.76 -10.58
N ASP A 198 -9.76 13.79 -10.16
CA ASP A 198 -9.22 15.12 -9.98
C ASP A 198 -8.61 15.32 -8.58
N ARG A 199 -7.81 16.38 -8.41
CA ARG A 199 -7.17 16.68 -7.11
C ARG A 199 -8.20 16.96 -6.01
N GLU A 200 -9.35 17.52 -6.38
CA GLU A 200 -10.43 17.90 -5.48
C GLU A 200 -11.18 16.69 -4.91
N ASP A 201 -11.15 15.57 -5.61
CA ASP A 201 -11.78 14.31 -5.19
C ASP A 201 -10.98 13.61 -4.08
N VAL A 202 -9.69 13.91 -3.97
CA VAL A 202 -8.81 13.30 -2.96
C VAL A 202 -9.00 14.02 -1.63
N VAL A 203 -9.62 13.33 -0.66
CA VAL A 203 -10.07 13.89 0.62
C VAL A 203 -8.97 14.06 1.68
N VAL A 204 -7.73 13.66 1.36
CA VAL A 204 -6.60 13.74 2.27
C VAL A 204 -5.60 14.84 1.87
N SER A 205 -4.77 15.26 2.83
CA SER A 205 -3.79 16.32 2.68
C SER A 205 -2.39 15.88 3.09
N VAL A 206 -1.36 16.59 2.62
CA VAL A 206 0.03 16.34 3.05
C VAL A 206 0.14 16.55 4.56
N GLY A 207 0.69 15.56 5.25
CA GLY A 207 0.83 15.53 6.71
C GLY A 207 -0.20 14.65 7.42
N ASP A 208 -1.26 14.21 6.73
CA ASP A 208 -2.27 13.34 7.32
C ASP A 208 -1.72 11.94 7.58
N SER A 209 -2.21 11.33 8.67
CA SER A 209 -1.86 9.96 9.05
C SER A 209 -2.76 8.96 8.34
N MET A 210 -2.13 7.93 7.76
CA MET A 210 -2.79 6.88 6.98
C MET A 210 -2.71 5.53 7.67
N THR A 211 -3.78 4.76 7.54
CA THR A 211 -3.85 3.34 7.91
C THR A 211 -4.19 2.52 6.67
N ALA A 212 -3.28 1.61 6.29
CA ALA A 212 -3.43 0.77 5.10
C ALA A 212 -4.73 -0.05 5.14
N GLY A 213 -5.51 0.00 4.08
CA GLY A 213 -6.77 -0.73 3.94
C GLY A 213 -7.94 -0.17 4.76
N GLU A 214 -7.76 0.95 5.50
CA GLU A 214 -8.82 1.49 6.37
C GLU A 214 -9.07 2.99 6.16
N THR A 215 -8.03 3.82 5.95
CA THR A 215 -8.21 5.25 5.72
C THR A 215 -8.67 5.49 4.29
N VAL A 216 -9.85 6.09 4.12
CA VAL A 216 -10.37 6.51 2.81
C VAL A 216 -9.55 7.69 2.29
N VAL A 217 -9.12 7.62 1.04
CA VAL A 217 -8.36 8.66 0.33
C VAL A 217 -9.14 9.28 -0.82
N LEU A 218 -10.17 8.57 -1.30
CA LEU A 218 -11.15 9.03 -2.30
C LEU A 218 -12.51 8.44 -1.93
N GLU A 219 -13.52 9.28 -1.78
CA GLU A 219 -14.89 8.84 -1.55
C GLU A 219 -15.53 8.44 -2.89
N THR A 220 -16.05 7.22 -2.96
CA THR A 220 -16.78 6.69 -4.12
C THR A 220 -18.13 6.16 -3.67
N ASP A 221 -19.13 6.22 -4.52
CA ASP A 221 -20.43 5.58 -4.25
C ASP A 221 -20.26 4.06 -4.04
N ALA A 222 -21.13 3.50 -3.21
CA ALA A 222 -21.22 2.06 -3.10
C ALA A 222 -21.56 1.51 -4.49
N ALA A 223 -20.73 0.59 -5.02
CA ALA A 223 -21.17 -0.22 -6.13
C ALA A 223 -22.49 -0.86 -5.69
N THR A 224 -23.60 -0.47 -6.31
CA THR A 224 -24.90 -1.11 -6.12
C THR A 224 -24.73 -2.50 -6.67
N PHE A 225 -24.46 -3.48 -5.80
CA PHE A 225 -24.71 -4.86 -6.14
C PHE A 225 -26.22 -4.98 -6.31
N ASP A 226 -26.69 -4.86 -7.54
CA ASP A 226 -27.99 -5.37 -7.91
C ASP A 226 -27.97 -6.86 -7.64
N ILE A 227 -28.42 -7.23 -6.43
CA ILE A 227 -28.85 -8.59 -6.17
C ILE A 227 -30.10 -8.71 -7.04
N GLU A 228 -29.90 -9.17 -8.26
CA GLU A 228 -30.97 -9.67 -9.11
C GLU A 228 -31.59 -10.81 -8.33
N THR A 229 -32.66 -10.49 -7.60
CA THR A 229 -33.52 -11.47 -6.96
C THR A 229 -34.06 -12.34 -8.10
N ALA A 230 -33.40 -13.48 -8.31
CA ALA A 230 -33.95 -14.55 -9.14
C ALA A 230 -35.32 -14.88 -8.55
N ASP A 231 -36.35 -14.49 -9.29
CA ASP A 231 -37.73 -14.86 -9.02
C ASP A 231 -37.80 -16.39 -8.86
N LEU A 232 -38.12 -16.80 -7.64
CA LEU A 232 -38.57 -18.16 -7.38
C LEU A 232 -40.08 -18.20 -7.68
N GLU A 233 -40.40 -18.65 -8.89
CA GLU A 233 -41.70 -19.30 -9.15
C GLU A 233 -41.61 -20.82 -8.98
#